data_bfd7277b9de0a07758bd6d072d2cc6db
#
_entry.id   bfd7277b9de0a07758bd6d072d2cc6db
#
_cell.length_a   1.000
_cell.length_b   1.000
_cell.length_c   1.000
_cell.angle_alpha   90.00
_cell.angle_beta   90.00
_cell.angle_gamma   90.00
#
_symmetry.space_group_name_H-M   'P 1'
#
loop_
_entity.id
_entity.type
_entity.pdbx_description
1 polymer ?
#
loop_
_entity_poly.entity_id
_entity_poly.type
_entity_poly.pdbx_seq_one_letter_code
_entity_poly.pdbx_strand_id
1 'polypeptide(L)'
;LKYLKIISITFLVLEILKIIWNLTIREDVTYEDYIPLYFCSFFIYASLIFAFSKNEDSIIYKFARLFLFYGGITGGLAFSVFSTTSLMVFPLLHVLSIHSLIYHSFMVIVPIWMLKFFTPKLQDIKIYGIVLLGIELVIIGINYLCGSNFMMLNEPFGLTLFDVIYSWVKPV
;
A
#
# COMPACT_ATOMS: atom_id res chain seq x y z
N LEU A 1 4.34 19.99 6.72
CA LEU A 1 4.76 19.52 5.37
C LEU A 1 6.24 19.17 5.25
N LYS A 2 7.18 19.89 5.91
CA LYS A 2 8.63 19.60 5.82
C LYS A 2 8.96 18.16 6.22
N TYR A 3 8.45 17.69 7.35
CA TYR A 3 8.68 16.30 7.80
C TYR A 3 8.06 15.26 6.85
N LEU A 4 6.90 15.55 6.26
CA LEU A 4 6.27 14.63 5.30
C LEU A 4 7.12 14.52 4.03
N LYS A 5 7.75 15.59 3.55
CA LYS A 5 8.70 15.53 2.43
C LYS A 5 9.87 14.60 2.72
N ILE A 6 10.46 14.70 3.92
CA ILE A 6 11.54 13.80 4.32
C ILE A 6 11.05 12.36 4.37
N ILE A 7 9.91 12.10 5.03
CA ILE A 7 9.31 10.77 5.12
C ILE A 7 9.04 10.19 3.73
N SER A 8 8.43 10.96 2.82
CA SER A 8 8.11 10.51 1.46
C SER A 8 9.35 10.12 0.65
N ILE A 9 10.41 10.94 0.74
CA ILE A 9 11.68 10.63 0.07
C ILE A 9 12.32 9.39 0.70
N THR A 10 12.29 9.29 2.04
CA THR A 10 12.84 8.11 2.74
C THR A 10 12.12 6.84 2.29
N PHE A 11 10.79 6.85 2.18
CA PHE A 11 10.04 5.69 1.70
C PHE A 11 10.37 5.33 0.25
N LEU A 12 10.50 6.33 -0.61
CA LEU A 12 10.90 6.08 -2.00
C LEU A 12 12.28 5.41 -2.06
N VAL A 13 13.24 5.91 -1.27
CA VAL A 13 14.59 5.33 -1.21
C VAL A 13 14.55 3.90 -0.65
N LEU A 14 13.81 3.67 0.43
CA LEU A 14 13.65 2.33 1.02
C LEU A 14 13.00 1.35 0.03
N GLU A 15 12.00 1.79 -0.73
CA GLU A 15 11.36 0.95 -1.74
C GLU A 15 12.35 0.62 -2.88
N ILE A 16 13.12 1.59 -3.36
CA ILE A 16 14.16 1.33 -4.37
C ILE A 16 15.20 0.34 -3.85
N LEU A 17 15.65 0.50 -2.60
CA LEU A 17 16.60 -0.44 -1.98
C LEU A 17 16.01 -1.84 -1.85
N LYS A 18 14.72 -1.96 -1.49
CA LYS A 18 14.01 -3.25 -1.46
C LYS A 18 13.97 -3.90 -2.84
N ILE A 19 13.65 -3.13 -3.88
CA ILE A 19 13.62 -3.63 -5.26
C ILE A 19 15.01 -4.12 -5.69
N ILE A 20 16.05 -3.33 -5.45
CA ILE A 20 17.43 -3.72 -5.76
C ILE A 20 17.80 -5.00 -4.99
N TRP A 21 17.45 -5.10 -3.71
CA TRP A 21 17.68 -6.29 -2.91
C TRP A 21 17.01 -7.53 -3.51
N ASN A 22 15.72 -7.44 -3.86
CA ASN A 22 14.99 -8.55 -4.47
C ASN A 22 15.64 -8.99 -5.78
N LEU A 23 15.97 -8.04 -6.66
CA LEU A 23 16.57 -8.34 -7.98
C LEU A 23 18.02 -8.88 -7.90
N THR A 24 18.75 -8.63 -6.81
CA THR A 24 20.16 -9.05 -6.67
C THR A 24 20.35 -10.30 -5.83
N ILE A 25 19.47 -10.57 -4.88
CA ILE A 25 19.68 -11.64 -3.88
C ILE A 25 18.72 -12.82 -4.10
N ARG A 26 17.51 -12.57 -4.66
CA ARG A 26 16.53 -13.63 -4.87
C ARG A 26 16.68 -14.25 -6.26
N GLU A 27 16.58 -15.57 -6.31
CA GLU A 27 16.62 -16.34 -7.58
C GLU A 27 15.25 -16.38 -8.26
N ASP A 28 14.17 -16.50 -7.46
CA ASP A 28 12.78 -16.58 -7.94
C ASP A 28 12.09 -15.22 -7.82
N VAL A 29 12.35 -14.31 -8.74
CA VAL A 29 11.78 -12.95 -8.74
C VAL A 29 10.57 -12.89 -9.65
N THR A 30 9.44 -12.46 -9.12
CA THR A 30 8.19 -12.24 -9.84
C THR A 30 7.93 -10.74 -10.06
N TYR A 31 6.95 -10.38 -10.87
CA TYR A 31 6.56 -8.98 -11.09
C TYR A 31 6.22 -8.27 -9.77
N GLU A 32 5.62 -8.98 -8.83
CA GLU A 32 5.21 -8.47 -7.52
C GLU A 32 6.39 -8.06 -6.63
N ASP A 33 7.58 -8.59 -6.88
CA ASP A 33 8.77 -8.31 -6.07
C ASP A 33 9.43 -6.96 -6.42
N TYR A 34 9.21 -6.44 -7.63
CA TYR A 34 9.85 -5.21 -8.09
C TYR A 34 8.90 -4.15 -8.66
N ILE A 35 7.64 -4.48 -8.97
CA ILE A 35 6.64 -3.47 -9.35
C ILE A 35 5.82 -3.12 -8.11
N PRO A 36 5.91 -1.89 -7.58
CA PRO A 36 5.24 -1.52 -6.34
C PRO A 36 3.76 -1.16 -6.57
N LEU A 37 2.93 -2.15 -6.92
CA LEU A 37 1.48 -2.03 -7.14
C LEU A 37 0.62 -2.65 -6.03
N TYR A 38 1.21 -3.01 -4.89
CA TYR A 38 0.45 -3.39 -3.71
C TYR A 38 -0.24 -2.18 -3.07
N PHE A 39 -1.35 -2.43 -2.39
CA PHE A 39 -2.10 -1.40 -1.67
C PHE A 39 -1.19 -0.53 -0.80
N CYS A 40 -0.29 -1.14 -0.06
CA CYS A 40 0.66 -0.41 0.78
C CYS A 40 1.56 0.50 -0.05
N SER A 41 2.05 0.06 -1.21
CA SER A 41 2.96 0.85 -2.07
C SER A 41 2.31 2.15 -2.56
N PHE A 42 0.99 2.20 -2.69
CA PHE A 42 0.27 3.45 -3.01
C PHE A 42 0.44 4.53 -1.95
N PHE A 43 0.79 4.16 -0.72
CA PHE A 43 1.11 5.13 0.33
C PHE A 43 2.36 5.96 -0.01
N ILE A 44 3.36 5.38 -0.71
CA ILE A 44 4.53 6.10 -1.22
C ILE A 44 4.09 7.17 -2.21
N TYR A 45 3.33 6.76 -3.24
CA TYR A 45 2.85 7.68 -4.28
C TYR A 45 1.99 8.79 -3.69
N ALA A 46 1.04 8.43 -2.82
CA ALA A 46 0.20 9.39 -2.13
C ALA A 46 1.02 10.38 -1.28
N SER A 47 2.03 9.89 -0.55
CA SER A 47 2.88 10.75 0.27
C SER A 47 3.70 11.73 -0.56
N LEU A 48 4.24 11.29 -1.71
CA LEU A 48 4.96 12.15 -2.64
C LEU A 48 4.03 13.20 -3.27
N ILE A 49 2.87 12.79 -3.76
CA ILE A 49 1.90 13.71 -4.36
C ILE A 49 1.48 14.77 -3.32
N PHE A 50 1.09 14.34 -2.12
CA PHE A 50 0.64 15.25 -1.07
C PHE A 50 1.75 16.19 -0.59
N ALA A 51 3.00 15.71 -0.50
CA ALA A 51 4.13 16.50 -0.02
C ALA A 51 4.66 17.52 -1.03
N PHE A 52 4.57 17.24 -2.33
CA PHE A 52 5.22 18.02 -3.39
C PHE A 52 4.27 18.71 -4.37
N SER A 53 3.00 18.31 -4.43
CA SER A 53 2.02 18.99 -5.29
C SER A 53 1.78 20.42 -4.80
N LYS A 54 1.70 21.34 -5.75
CA LYS A 54 1.34 22.76 -5.51
C LYS A 54 -0.16 23.00 -5.71
N ASN A 55 -0.85 22.11 -6.42
CA ASN A 55 -2.27 22.27 -6.72
C ASN A 55 -3.12 21.44 -5.76
N GLU A 56 -3.53 22.05 -4.66
CA GLU A 56 -4.36 21.43 -3.62
C GLU A 56 -5.80 21.15 -4.06
N ASP A 57 -6.27 21.80 -5.12
CA ASP A 57 -7.62 21.62 -5.67
C ASP A 57 -7.73 20.44 -6.61
N SER A 58 -6.61 19.91 -7.10
CA SER A 58 -6.61 18.77 -8.00
C SER A 58 -7.21 17.52 -7.35
N ILE A 59 -7.92 16.72 -8.16
CA ILE A 59 -8.51 15.44 -7.70
C ILE A 59 -7.39 14.48 -7.19
N ILE A 60 -6.23 14.52 -7.83
CA ILE A 60 -5.09 13.69 -7.48
C ILE A 60 -4.54 14.05 -6.10
N TYR A 61 -4.42 15.35 -5.78
CA TYR A 61 -4.00 15.80 -4.45
C TYR A 61 -5.03 15.41 -3.38
N LYS A 62 -6.32 15.66 -3.66
CA LYS A 62 -7.41 15.31 -2.75
C LYS A 62 -7.41 13.80 -2.45
N PHE A 63 -7.30 12.97 -3.49
CA PHE A 63 -7.20 11.52 -3.32
C PHE A 63 -5.95 11.13 -2.54
N ALA A 64 -4.77 11.67 -2.87
CA ALA A 64 -3.54 11.40 -2.16
C ALA A 64 -3.65 11.68 -0.66
N ARG A 65 -4.26 12.83 -0.29
CA ARG A 65 -4.54 13.16 1.11
C ARG A 65 -5.48 12.15 1.77
N LEU A 66 -6.55 11.76 1.08
CA LEU A 66 -7.51 10.78 1.59
C LEU A 66 -6.88 9.40 1.71
N PHE A 67 -6.03 9.01 0.74
CA PHE A 67 -5.31 7.73 0.78
C PHE A 67 -4.30 7.70 1.93
N LEU A 68 -3.56 8.78 2.17
CA LEU A 68 -2.67 8.86 3.33
C LEU A 68 -3.42 8.67 4.63
N PHE A 69 -4.63 9.19 4.74
CA PHE A 69 -5.41 9.09 5.96
C PHE A 69 -6.12 7.72 6.07
N TYR A 70 -7.05 7.42 5.18
CA TYR A 70 -7.86 6.20 5.25
C TYR A 70 -7.06 4.95 4.85
N GLY A 71 -6.33 5.01 3.74
CA GLY A 71 -5.48 3.93 3.25
C GLY A 71 -4.32 3.63 4.20
N GLY A 72 -3.74 4.68 4.81
CA GLY A 72 -2.71 4.51 5.83
C GLY A 72 -3.22 3.72 7.03
N ILE A 73 -4.35 4.13 7.63
CA ILE A 73 -4.93 3.43 8.78
C ILE A 73 -5.31 1.99 8.40
N THR A 74 -6.03 1.80 7.30
CA THR A 74 -6.49 0.47 6.90
C THR A 74 -5.33 -0.46 6.55
N GLY A 75 -4.35 0.00 5.77
CA GLY A 75 -3.17 -0.80 5.39
C GLY A 75 -2.24 -1.08 6.57
N GLY A 76 -2.00 -0.09 7.43
CA GLY A 76 -1.18 -0.28 8.62
C GLY A 76 -1.80 -1.23 9.64
N LEU A 77 -3.11 -1.14 9.89
CA LEU A 77 -3.83 -2.06 10.76
C LEU A 77 -3.95 -3.46 10.14
N ALA A 78 -4.26 -3.54 8.85
CA ALA A 78 -4.32 -4.82 8.15
C ALA A 78 -2.98 -5.56 8.24
N PHE A 79 -1.85 -4.89 8.05
CA PHE A 79 -0.54 -5.50 8.25
C PHE A 79 -0.33 -5.98 9.68
N SER A 80 -0.78 -5.25 10.69
CA SER A 80 -0.63 -5.64 12.09
C SER A 80 -1.37 -6.93 12.43
N VAL A 81 -2.48 -7.22 11.71
CA VAL A 81 -3.29 -8.42 11.88
C VAL A 81 -2.86 -9.54 10.92
N PHE A 82 -2.47 -9.18 9.70
CA PHE A 82 -2.20 -10.10 8.59
C PHE A 82 -0.82 -9.83 7.97
N SER A 83 0.26 -10.03 8.72
CA SER A 83 1.64 -9.82 8.23
C SER A 83 2.18 -10.98 7.38
N THR A 84 1.33 -11.61 6.58
CA THR A 84 1.61 -12.86 5.84
C THR A 84 2.71 -12.73 4.80
N THR A 85 2.92 -11.55 4.24
CA THR A 85 3.86 -11.34 3.14
C THR A 85 5.29 -11.00 3.58
N SER A 86 5.52 -10.76 4.86
CA SER A 86 6.85 -10.45 5.38
C SER A 86 7.19 -11.16 6.68
N LEU A 87 6.52 -10.83 7.79
CA LEU A 87 6.86 -11.38 9.11
C LEU A 87 6.56 -12.87 9.25
N MET A 88 5.67 -13.43 8.45
CA MET A 88 5.41 -14.87 8.42
C MET A 88 6.34 -15.62 7.44
N VAL A 89 6.94 -14.92 6.47
CA VAL A 89 7.83 -15.50 5.46
C VAL A 89 9.28 -15.40 5.85
N PHE A 90 9.67 -14.28 6.48
CA PHE A 90 11.06 -13.99 6.83
C PHE A 90 11.24 -13.84 8.35
N PRO A 91 12.43 -14.20 8.90
CA PRO A 91 12.77 -13.92 10.30
C PRO A 91 12.61 -12.43 10.64
N LEU A 92 12.29 -12.11 11.90
CA LEU A 92 12.01 -10.74 12.34
C LEU A 92 13.16 -9.76 12.02
N LEU A 93 14.41 -10.21 12.13
CA LEU A 93 15.61 -9.40 11.84
C LEU A 93 16.03 -9.41 10.36
N HIS A 94 15.24 -10.04 9.49
CA HIS A 94 15.51 -10.00 8.06
C HIS A 94 15.23 -8.60 7.50
N VAL A 95 16.01 -8.16 6.50
CA VAL A 95 15.92 -6.81 5.90
C VAL A 95 14.50 -6.49 5.42
N LEU A 96 13.82 -7.44 4.78
CA LEU A 96 12.45 -7.26 4.31
C LEU A 96 11.44 -7.15 5.46
N SER A 97 11.65 -7.86 6.57
CA SER A 97 10.79 -7.76 7.75
C SER A 97 10.96 -6.40 8.45
N ILE A 98 12.19 -5.95 8.62
CA ILE A 98 12.51 -4.63 9.20
C ILE A 98 11.93 -3.51 8.31
N HIS A 99 12.12 -3.61 7.00
CA HIS A 99 11.53 -2.67 6.03
C HIS A 99 10.01 -2.60 6.18
N SER A 100 9.33 -3.76 6.18
CA SER A 100 7.88 -3.83 6.33
C SER A 100 7.39 -3.26 7.66
N LEU A 101 8.05 -3.56 8.78
CA LEU A 101 7.70 -3.04 10.09
C LEU A 101 7.80 -1.51 10.14
N ILE A 102 8.91 -0.95 9.70
CA ILE A 102 9.12 0.51 9.66
C ILE A 102 8.02 1.13 8.78
N TYR A 103 7.84 0.61 7.60
CA TYR A 103 6.92 1.14 6.61
C TYR A 103 5.47 1.18 7.13
N HIS A 104 4.95 0.05 7.60
CA HIS A 104 3.57 -0.04 8.09
C HIS A 104 3.35 0.70 9.42
N SER A 105 4.39 0.83 10.25
CA SER A 105 4.33 1.71 11.42
C SER A 105 4.06 3.16 11.02
N PHE A 106 4.74 3.66 9.99
CA PHE A 106 4.49 5.01 9.48
C PHE A 106 3.13 5.14 8.78
N MET A 107 2.59 4.08 8.19
CA MET A 107 1.22 4.08 7.66
C MET A 107 0.18 4.36 8.76
N VAL A 108 0.47 4.04 10.02
CA VAL A 108 -0.38 4.38 11.17
C VAL A 108 -0.03 5.76 11.74
N ILE A 109 1.25 6.08 11.89
CA ILE A 109 1.73 7.32 12.51
C ILE A 109 1.33 8.55 11.69
N VAL A 110 1.48 8.50 10.36
CA VAL A 110 1.18 9.64 9.48
C VAL A 110 -0.28 10.07 9.54
N PRO A 111 -1.28 9.18 9.43
CA PRO A 111 -2.69 9.55 9.62
C PRO A 111 -2.98 10.19 10.98
N ILE A 112 -2.44 9.61 12.05
CA ILE A 112 -2.61 10.16 13.41
C ILE A 112 -2.03 11.58 13.49
N TRP A 113 -0.85 11.80 12.92
CA TRP A 113 -0.26 13.13 12.84
C TRP A 113 -1.08 14.09 11.98
N MET A 114 -1.70 13.61 10.90
CA MET A 114 -2.57 14.40 10.03
C MET A 114 -3.81 14.95 10.74
N LEU A 115 -4.31 14.30 11.80
CA LEU A 115 -5.44 14.80 12.59
C LEU A 115 -5.21 16.19 13.18
N LYS A 116 -3.97 16.66 13.26
CA LYS A 116 -3.66 18.03 13.73
C LYS A 116 -4.11 19.13 12.76
N PHE A 117 -4.31 18.80 11.49
CA PHE A 117 -4.64 19.76 10.43
C PHE A 117 -5.64 19.23 9.40
N PHE A 118 -6.06 18.01 9.52
CA PHE A 118 -7.06 17.38 8.65
C PHE A 118 -8.19 16.78 9.49
N THR A 119 -9.40 17.25 9.24
CA THR A 119 -10.62 16.69 9.84
C THR A 119 -11.33 15.83 8.81
N PRO A 120 -11.29 14.48 8.94
CA PRO A 120 -11.94 13.58 7.99
C PRO A 120 -13.46 13.74 8.04
N LYS A 121 -14.12 13.71 6.89
CA LYS A 121 -15.57 13.80 6.73
C LYS A 121 -16.12 12.52 6.13
N LEU A 122 -17.34 12.16 6.47
CA LEU A 122 -17.99 10.95 5.94
C LEU A 122 -18.08 10.95 4.40
N GLN A 123 -18.33 12.13 3.79
CA GLN A 123 -18.34 12.26 2.33
C GLN A 123 -16.97 12.00 1.67
N ASP A 124 -15.87 12.21 2.40
CA ASP A 124 -14.51 11.93 1.90
C ASP A 124 -14.31 10.43 1.68
N ILE A 125 -14.93 9.58 2.51
CA ILE A 125 -14.89 8.12 2.37
C ILE A 125 -15.48 7.68 1.02
N LYS A 126 -16.55 8.33 0.56
CA LYS A 126 -17.17 8.02 -0.75
C LYS A 126 -16.20 8.33 -1.90
N ILE A 127 -15.56 9.50 -1.87
CA ILE A 127 -14.58 9.90 -2.88
C ILE A 127 -13.40 8.93 -2.88
N TYR A 128 -12.86 8.63 -1.69
CA TYR A 128 -11.79 7.67 -1.51
C TYR A 128 -12.15 6.30 -2.08
N GLY A 129 -13.33 5.77 -1.71
CA GLY A 129 -13.80 4.46 -2.17
C GLY A 129 -13.99 4.38 -3.68
N ILE A 130 -14.58 5.42 -4.31
CA ILE A 130 -14.78 5.44 -5.77
C ILE A 130 -13.44 5.43 -6.52
N VAL A 131 -12.48 6.26 -6.09
CA VAL A 131 -11.18 6.33 -6.75
C VAL A 131 -10.38 5.05 -6.49
N LEU A 132 -10.43 4.51 -5.27
CA LEU A 132 -9.78 3.24 -4.93
C LEU A 132 -10.33 2.10 -5.79
N LEU A 133 -11.65 1.98 -5.91
CA LEU A 133 -12.29 0.99 -6.78
C LEU A 133 -11.81 1.12 -8.23
N GLY A 134 -11.68 2.35 -8.74
CA GLY A 134 -11.13 2.58 -10.09
C GLY A 134 -9.69 2.07 -10.23
N ILE A 135 -8.86 2.28 -9.21
CA ILE A 135 -7.49 1.76 -9.17
C ILE A 135 -7.50 0.22 -9.12
N GLU A 136 -8.33 -0.38 -8.27
CA GLU A 136 -8.45 -1.84 -8.16
C GLU A 136 -8.88 -2.49 -9.48
N LEU A 137 -9.82 -1.88 -10.21
CA LEU A 137 -10.22 -2.37 -11.54
C LEU A 137 -9.06 -2.34 -12.55
N VAL A 138 -8.23 -1.30 -12.51
CA VAL A 138 -7.01 -1.23 -13.35
C VAL A 138 -6.02 -2.32 -12.94
N ILE A 139 -5.82 -2.53 -11.64
CA ILE A 139 -4.92 -3.59 -11.13
C ILE A 139 -5.41 -4.98 -11.50
N ILE A 140 -6.72 -5.25 -11.46
CA ILE A 140 -7.30 -6.51 -11.94
C ILE A 140 -6.93 -6.74 -13.42
N GLY A 141 -7.05 -5.70 -14.25
CA GLY A 141 -6.63 -5.78 -15.66
C GLY A 141 -5.14 -6.10 -15.82
N ILE A 142 -4.27 -5.45 -15.03
CA ILE A 142 -2.82 -5.72 -15.02
C ILE A 142 -2.55 -7.16 -14.56
N ASN A 143 -3.19 -7.62 -13.49
CA ASN A 143 -3.05 -8.98 -12.98
C ASN A 143 -3.41 -10.01 -14.06
N TYR A 144 -4.52 -9.78 -14.77
CA TYR A 144 -4.95 -10.66 -15.86
C TYR A 144 -3.93 -10.70 -17.01
N LEU A 145 -3.38 -9.55 -17.40
CA LEU A 145 -2.44 -9.45 -18.52
C LEU A 145 -1.05 -10.01 -18.19
N CYS A 146 -0.59 -9.83 -16.95
CA CYS A 146 0.75 -10.21 -16.52
C CYS A 146 0.80 -11.56 -15.80
N GLY A 147 -0.34 -12.18 -15.49
CA GLY A 147 -0.39 -13.38 -14.65
C GLY A 147 0.07 -13.12 -13.20
N SER A 148 -0.14 -11.88 -12.71
CA SER A 148 0.29 -11.44 -11.38
C SER A 148 -0.87 -11.43 -10.39
N ASN A 149 -0.57 -11.21 -9.10
CA ASN A 149 -1.56 -11.14 -8.04
C ASN A 149 -1.40 -9.89 -7.17
N PHE A 150 -1.19 -8.72 -7.80
CA PHE A 150 -1.14 -7.46 -7.06
C PHE A 150 -2.41 -7.23 -6.26
N MET A 151 -2.26 -6.70 -5.05
CA MET A 151 -3.34 -6.44 -4.08
C MET A 151 -4.15 -7.69 -3.68
N MET A 152 -3.66 -8.90 -4.00
CA MET A 152 -4.35 -10.19 -3.70
C MET A 152 -5.75 -10.28 -4.35
N LEU A 153 -5.93 -9.67 -5.52
CA LEU A 153 -7.23 -9.59 -6.19
C LEU A 153 -7.57 -10.85 -7.00
N ASN A 154 -6.57 -11.67 -7.36
CA ASN A 154 -6.79 -12.92 -8.09
C ASN A 154 -6.87 -14.12 -7.14
N GLU A 155 -5.96 -14.20 -6.17
CA GLU A 155 -5.88 -15.33 -5.23
C GLU A 155 -5.57 -14.84 -3.81
N PRO A 156 -6.23 -15.37 -2.78
CA PRO A 156 -5.90 -15.07 -1.40
C PRO A 156 -4.60 -15.77 -0.99
N PHE A 157 -3.83 -15.15 -0.09
CA PHE A 157 -2.56 -15.69 0.42
C PHE A 157 -2.74 -16.64 1.61
N GLY A 158 -3.71 -17.56 1.57
CA GLY A 158 -3.93 -18.52 2.66
C GLY A 158 -4.41 -17.85 3.96
N LEU A 159 -5.07 -16.72 3.87
CA LEU A 159 -5.75 -16.06 4.99
C LEU A 159 -7.15 -16.63 5.10
N THR A 160 -7.44 -17.38 6.15
CA THR A 160 -8.67 -18.16 6.34
C THR A 160 -9.96 -17.38 6.05
N LEU A 161 -10.03 -16.11 6.40
CA LEU A 161 -11.20 -15.26 6.12
C LEU A 161 -11.32 -14.93 4.63
N PHE A 162 -10.23 -14.58 3.98
CA PHE A 162 -10.21 -14.27 2.54
C PHE A 162 -10.42 -15.54 1.69
N ASP A 163 -9.91 -16.70 2.12
CA ASP A 163 -10.15 -17.98 1.47
C ASP A 163 -11.64 -18.34 1.48
N VAL A 164 -12.33 -18.10 2.61
CA VAL A 164 -13.77 -18.31 2.72
C VAL A 164 -14.53 -17.37 1.78
N ILE A 165 -14.21 -16.07 1.77
CA ILE A 165 -14.85 -15.10 0.88
C ILE A 165 -14.58 -15.48 -0.59
N TYR A 166 -13.33 -15.81 -0.90
CA TYR A 166 -12.92 -16.20 -2.24
C TYR A 166 -13.65 -17.48 -2.73
N SER A 167 -13.84 -18.46 -1.84
CA SER A 167 -14.60 -19.68 -2.18
C SER A 167 -16.07 -19.40 -2.54
N TRP A 168 -16.64 -18.31 -2.05
CA TRP A 168 -18.01 -17.89 -2.37
C TRP A 168 -18.12 -17.12 -3.69
N VAL A 169 -17.05 -16.46 -4.10
CA VAL A 169 -17.04 -15.59 -5.28
C VAL A 169 -16.42 -16.28 -6.49
N LYS A 170 -15.59 -17.30 -6.28
CA LYS A 170 -14.96 -18.05 -7.38
C LYS A 170 -16.02 -18.71 -8.23
N PRO A 171 -16.15 -18.38 -9.53
CA PRO A 171 -17.03 -19.14 -10.41
C PRO A 171 -16.51 -20.59 -10.52
N VAL A 172 -17.44 -21.53 -10.42
CA VAL A 172 -17.20 -22.97 -10.59
C VAL A 172 -16.75 -23.28 -12.02
#